data_cc03b5261dc468fc2f98888e68a29741
#
_entry.id   cc03b5261dc468fc2f98888e68a29741
#
_cell.length_a   1.000
_cell.length_b   1.000
_cell.length_c   1.000
_cell.angle_alpha   90.00
_cell.angle_beta   90.00
_cell.angle_gamma   90.00
#
_symmetry.space_group_name_H-M   'P 1'
#
loop_
_entity.id
_entity.type
_entity.pdbx_description
1 polymer ?
#
loop_
_entity_poly.entity_id
_entity_poly.type
_entity_poly.pdbx_seq_one_letter_code
_entity_poly.pdbx_strand_id
1 'polypeptide(L)'
;MNGAVLVDTSVWIDHLRGRPSAAAVQLAAWLADDPDCIVVNEVVTTELVRGFNDEAEALELLHALDKLPQADALVHADWLQSASLYRRCRRAGLKVRSPMDCLIAAHALRLNLPLRAIDRDFDAMATQAPLELFKDVGV
;
A
#
# COMPACT_ATOMS: atom_id res chain seq x y z
N MET A 1 9.76 -8.91 -16.56
CA MET A 1 9.56 -9.35 -15.19
C MET A 1 9.19 -8.18 -14.31
N ASN A 2 8.19 -8.37 -13.59
CA ASN A 2 7.78 -7.36 -12.66
C ASN A 2 8.49 -7.60 -11.34
N GLY A 3 9.16 -6.57 -10.85
CA GLY A 3 9.67 -6.60 -9.50
C GLY A 3 8.53 -6.58 -8.48
N ALA A 4 8.87 -6.80 -7.22
CA ALA A 4 7.89 -6.74 -6.14
C ALA A 4 7.33 -5.31 -6.00
N VAL A 5 6.03 -5.21 -5.75
CA VAL A 5 5.32 -3.94 -5.58
C VAL A 5 4.46 -4.03 -4.34
N LEU A 6 4.60 -3.08 -3.43
CA LEU A 6 3.68 -2.96 -2.30
C LEU A 6 2.41 -2.28 -2.79
N VAL A 7 1.28 -2.94 -2.62
CA VAL A 7 -0.02 -2.43 -3.06
C VAL A 7 -0.77 -1.87 -1.87
N ASP A 8 -1.09 -0.57 -1.95
CA ASP A 8 -1.77 0.14 -0.87
C ASP A 8 -3.22 -0.31 -0.70
N THR A 9 -3.73 -0.11 0.50
CA THR A 9 -5.11 -0.42 0.87
C THR A 9 -6.13 0.17 -0.12
N SER A 10 -5.90 1.40 -0.61
CA SER A 10 -6.81 2.07 -1.54
C SER A 10 -7.06 1.26 -2.82
N VAL A 11 -6.02 0.64 -3.34
CA VAL A 11 -6.10 -0.18 -4.56
C VAL A 11 -6.88 -1.47 -4.28
N TRP A 12 -6.58 -2.12 -3.15
CA TRP A 12 -7.29 -3.32 -2.72
C TRP A 12 -8.78 -3.06 -2.52
N ILE A 13 -9.13 -1.92 -1.90
CA ILE A 13 -10.53 -1.56 -1.68
C ILE A 13 -11.27 -1.43 -3.01
N ASP A 14 -10.69 -0.73 -3.99
CA ASP A 14 -11.29 -0.60 -5.30
C ASP A 14 -11.48 -1.96 -5.97
N HIS A 15 -10.46 -2.83 -5.89
CA HIS A 15 -10.53 -4.17 -6.42
C HIS A 15 -11.66 -4.98 -5.77
N LEU A 16 -11.72 -4.99 -4.44
CA LEU A 16 -12.72 -5.78 -3.71
C LEU A 16 -14.15 -5.26 -3.92
N ARG A 17 -14.30 -3.95 -4.17
CA ARG A 17 -15.61 -3.33 -4.43
C ARG A 17 -15.98 -3.30 -5.90
N GLY A 18 -15.15 -3.83 -6.77
CA GLY A 18 -15.40 -3.84 -8.21
C GLY A 18 -15.31 -2.48 -8.88
N ARG A 19 -14.59 -1.52 -8.28
CA ARG A 19 -14.35 -0.21 -8.89
C ARG A 19 -13.23 -0.31 -9.92
N PRO A 20 -13.44 0.13 -11.17
CA PRO A 20 -12.48 -0.11 -12.25
C PRO A 20 -11.42 0.99 -12.39
N SER A 21 -10.79 1.41 -11.30
CA SER A 21 -9.63 2.29 -11.39
C SER A 21 -8.49 1.59 -12.14
N ALA A 22 -7.61 2.36 -12.78
CA ALA A 22 -6.46 1.79 -13.49
C ALA A 22 -5.62 0.91 -12.56
N ALA A 23 -5.43 1.34 -11.32
CA ALA A 23 -4.68 0.57 -10.34
C ALA A 23 -5.39 -0.73 -9.96
N ALA A 24 -6.71 -0.71 -9.79
CA ALA A 24 -7.48 -1.92 -9.47
C ALA A 24 -7.49 -2.91 -10.63
N VAL A 25 -7.60 -2.43 -11.86
CA VAL A 25 -7.50 -3.26 -13.06
C VAL A 25 -6.12 -3.93 -13.13
N GLN A 26 -5.07 -3.18 -12.83
CA GLN A 26 -3.72 -3.72 -12.80
C GLN A 26 -3.55 -4.76 -11.70
N LEU A 27 -4.09 -4.50 -10.51
CA LEU A 27 -4.03 -5.49 -9.42
C LEU A 27 -4.73 -6.78 -9.82
N ALA A 28 -5.90 -6.70 -10.45
CA ALA A 28 -6.61 -7.88 -10.93
C ALA A 28 -5.77 -8.69 -11.93
N ALA A 29 -5.09 -8.00 -12.84
CA ALA A 29 -4.21 -8.65 -13.81
C ALA A 29 -3.01 -9.33 -13.11
N TRP A 30 -2.39 -8.67 -12.14
CA TRP A 30 -1.30 -9.27 -11.37
C TRP A 30 -1.76 -10.50 -10.58
N LEU A 31 -2.93 -10.42 -9.95
CA LEU A 31 -3.49 -11.55 -9.20
C LEU A 31 -3.70 -12.77 -10.09
N ALA A 32 -4.09 -12.54 -11.35
CA ALA A 32 -4.33 -13.62 -12.30
C ALA A 32 -3.03 -14.18 -12.90
N ASP A 33 -2.09 -13.31 -13.26
CA ASP A 33 -0.96 -13.67 -14.11
C ASP A 33 0.39 -13.70 -13.40
N ASP A 34 0.57 -12.91 -12.33
CA ASP A 34 1.85 -12.77 -11.63
C ASP A 34 1.64 -12.38 -10.15
N PRO A 35 0.96 -13.23 -9.37
CA PRO A 35 0.66 -12.89 -7.98
C PRO A 35 1.90 -12.72 -7.12
N ASP A 36 3.04 -13.29 -7.52
CA ASP A 36 4.28 -13.19 -6.75
C ASP A 36 4.90 -11.80 -6.78
N CYS A 37 4.45 -10.90 -7.66
CA CYS A 37 4.92 -9.53 -7.65
C CYS A 37 4.18 -8.66 -6.62
N ILE A 38 3.07 -9.11 -6.08
CA ILE A 38 2.24 -8.35 -5.14
C ILE A 38 2.78 -8.60 -3.72
N VAL A 39 3.19 -7.52 -3.06
CA VAL A 39 3.65 -7.59 -1.68
C VAL A 39 2.59 -6.98 -0.77
N VAL A 40 2.33 -7.65 0.35
CA VAL A 40 1.37 -7.24 1.37
C VAL A 40 2.15 -6.96 2.66
N ASN A 41 1.74 -5.94 3.40
CA ASN A 41 2.30 -5.67 4.74
C ASN A 41 1.21 -5.69 5.82
N GLU A 42 1.64 -5.62 7.07
CA GLU A 42 0.73 -5.70 8.21
C GLU A 42 -0.31 -4.57 8.22
N VAL A 43 0.09 -3.38 7.78
CA VAL A 43 -0.83 -2.22 7.77
C VAL A 43 -1.97 -2.45 6.79
N VAL A 44 -1.63 -2.85 5.56
CA VAL A 44 -2.63 -3.12 4.53
C VAL A 44 -3.56 -4.25 4.96
N THR A 45 -2.99 -5.35 5.44
CA THR A 45 -3.77 -6.49 5.94
C THR A 45 -4.74 -6.06 7.02
N THR A 46 -4.26 -5.30 8.01
CA THR A 46 -5.09 -4.83 9.13
C THR A 46 -6.24 -3.94 8.64
N GLU A 47 -5.92 -2.98 7.77
CA GLU A 47 -6.92 -2.06 7.26
C GLU A 47 -8.01 -2.76 6.45
N LEU A 48 -7.63 -3.77 5.66
CA LEU A 48 -8.59 -4.51 4.86
C LEU A 48 -9.45 -5.43 5.71
N VAL A 49 -8.83 -6.20 6.59
CA VAL A 49 -9.53 -7.22 7.39
C VAL A 49 -10.49 -6.56 8.38
N ARG A 50 -10.10 -5.44 9.00
CA ARG A 50 -10.97 -4.74 9.95
C ARG A 50 -12.23 -4.16 9.31
N GLY A 51 -12.28 -4.07 7.99
CA GLY A 51 -13.43 -3.52 7.27
C GLY A 51 -14.63 -4.47 7.21
N PHE A 52 -14.48 -5.72 7.65
CA PHE A 52 -15.57 -6.70 7.62
C PHE A 52 -16.24 -6.82 8.98
N ASN A 53 -17.58 -6.84 8.98
CA ASN A 53 -18.35 -7.12 10.19
C ASN A 53 -18.48 -8.63 10.44
N ASP A 54 -18.49 -9.43 9.39
CA ASP A 54 -18.59 -10.87 9.49
C ASP A 54 -17.21 -11.50 9.68
N GLU A 55 -17.05 -12.24 10.77
CA GLU A 55 -15.80 -12.90 11.12
C GLU A 55 -15.36 -13.91 10.05
N ALA A 56 -16.29 -14.64 9.48
CA ALA A 56 -15.96 -15.65 8.44
C ALA A 56 -15.42 -14.98 7.18
N GLU A 57 -16.01 -13.86 6.76
CA GLU A 57 -15.54 -13.11 5.59
C GLU A 57 -14.17 -12.49 5.86
N ALA A 58 -13.94 -11.96 7.06
CA ALA A 58 -12.65 -11.41 7.45
C ALA A 58 -11.55 -12.47 7.40
N LEU A 59 -11.81 -13.67 7.93
CA LEU A 59 -10.86 -14.78 7.91
C LEU A 59 -10.59 -15.26 6.48
N GLU A 60 -11.59 -15.29 5.64
CA GLU A 60 -11.45 -15.68 4.24
C GLU A 60 -10.48 -14.73 3.51
N LEU A 61 -10.66 -13.42 3.71
CA LEU A 61 -9.74 -12.43 3.12
C LEU A 61 -8.33 -12.58 3.71
N LEU A 62 -8.22 -12.76 5.03
CA LEU A 62 -6.92 -12.94 5.68
C LEU A 62 -6.16 -14.12 5.07
N HIS A 63 -6.84 -15.26 4.88
CA HIS A 63 -6.23 -16.44 4.26
C HIS A 63 -5.76 -16.15 2.83
N ALA A 64 -6.55 -15.40 2.06
CA ALA A 64 -6.17 -15.04 0.69
C ALA A 64 -4.92 -14.14 0.67
N LEU A 65 -4.87 -13.14 1.56
CA LEU A 65 -3.73 -12.24 1.66
C LEU A 65 -2.46 -12.98 2.13
N ASP A 66 -2.60 -13.93 3.03
CA ASP A 66 -1.47 -14.71 3.55
C ASP A 66 -0.78 -15.56 2.48
N LYS A 67 -1.45 -15.85 1.38
CA LYS A 67 -0.86 -16.59 0.26
C LYS A 67 0.03 -15.73 -0.63
N LEU A 68 -0.04 -14.43 -0.49
CA LEU A 68 0.79 -13.50 -1.26
C LEU A 68 2.12 -13.25 -0.55
N PRO A 69 3.14 -12.80 -1.28
CA PRO A 69 4.39 -12.39 -0.64
C PRO A 69 4.17 -11.35 0.46
N GLN A 70 4.78 -11.60 1.62
CA GLN A 70 4.70 -10.71 2.76
C GLN A 70 5.97 -9.87 2.83
N ALA A 71 5.83 -8.58 3.05
CA ALA A 71 6.97 -7.72 3.33
C ALA A 71 7.65 -8.15 4.63
N ASP A 72 8.94 -7.95 4.74
CA ASP A 72 9.62 -8.09 6.03
C ASP A 72 8.88 -7.24 7.07
N ALA A 73 8.74 -7.78 8.26
CA ALA A 73 7.91 -7.16 9.31
C ALA A 73 8.30 -5.72 9.59
N LEU A 74 7.29 -4.91 9.94
CA LEU A 74 7.53 -3.56 10.46
C LEU A 74 8.49 -3.61 11.64
N VAL A 75 9.41 -2.65 11.67
CA VAL A 75 10.34 -2.50 12.78
C VAL A 75 10.16 -1.12 13.42
N HIS A 76 10.72 -0.92 14.60
CA HIS A 76 10.59 0.32 15.34
C HIS A 76 10.96 1.56 14.50
N ALA A 77 12.01 1.44 13.69
CA ALA A 77 12.46 2.54 12.84
C ALA A 77 11.40 2.98 11.82
N ASP A 78 10.56 2.08 11.36
CA ASP A 78 9.49 2.42 10.42
C ASP A 78 8.48 3.39 11.05
N TRP A 79 8.13 3.15 12.31
CA TRP A 79 7.23 4.02 13.06
C TRP A 79 7.82 5.42 13.25
N LEU A 80 9.09 5.50 13.61
CA LEU A 80 9.78 6.78 13.80
C LEU A 80 9.90 7.54 12.47
N GLN A 81 10.23 6.84 11.39
CA GLN A 81 10.31 7.45 10.07
C GLN A 81 8.94 7.92 9.57
N SER A 82 7.87 7.20 9.90
CA SER A 82 6.52 7.64 9.54
C SER A 82 6.18 8.97 10.21
N ALA A 83 6.54 9.15 11.46
CA ALA A 83 6.34 10.40 12.19
C ALA A 83 7.16 11.55 11.57
N SER A 84 8.41 11.27 11.21
CA SER A 84 9.27 12.25 10.54
C SER A 84 8.69 12.68 9.19
N LEU A 85 8.23 11.72 8.39
CA LEU A 85 7.63 11.99 7.09
C LEU A 85 6.36 12.84 7.23
N TYR A 86 5.52 12.49 8.19
CA TYR A 86 4.30 13.27 8.48
C TYR A 86 4.65 14.74 8.80
N ARG A 87 5.65 14.97 9.66
CA ARG A 87 6.07 16.31 10.02
C ARG A 87 6.64 17.09 8.83
N ARG A 88 7.44 16.41 7.97
CA ARG A 88 8.00 17.05 6.78
C ARG A 88 6.90 17.50 5.84
N CYS A 89 5.90 16.68 5.62
CA CYS A 89 4.75 17.04 4.80
C CYS A 89 4.00 18.22 5.40
N ARG A 90 3.73 18.21 6.70
CA ARG A 90 3.05 19.30 7.39
C ARG A 90 3.81 20.61 7.30
N ARG A 91 5.13 20.59 7.49
CA ARG A 91 5.96 21.80 7.37
C ARG A 91 5.97 22.36 5.95
N ALA A 92 5.83 21.50 4.96
CA ALA A 92 5.74 21.90 3.56
C ALA A 92 4.33 22.37 3.15
N GLY A 93 3.39 22.40 4.09
CA GLY A 93 2.02 22.80 3.81
C GLY A 93 1.19 21.74 3.12
N LEU A 94 1.66 20.49 3.13
CA LEU A 94 0.97 19.37 2.51
C LEU A 94 0.13 18.64 3.54
N LYS A 95 -1.12 18.35 3.18
CA LYS A 95 -2.01 17.57 4.03
C LYS A 95 -1.85 16.09 3.75
N VAL A 96 -1.55 15.31 4.78
CA VAL A 96 -1.62 13.87 4.76
C VAL A 96 -2.66 13.48 5.80
N ARG A 97 -3.75 12.86 5.35
CA ARG A 97 -4.92 12.63 6.18
C ARG A 97 -4.77 11.46 7.14
N SER A 98 -3.94 10.48 6.78
CA SER A 98 -3.79 9.26 7.57
C SER A 98 -2.35 9.03 7.99
N PRO A 99 -2.07 8.96 9.30
CA PRO A 99 -0.73 8.55 9.79
C PRO A 99 -0.34 7.13 9.32
N MET A 100 -1.33 6.26 9.09
CA MET A 100 -1.06 4.90 8.60
C MET A 100 -0.49 4.92 7.19
N ASP A 101 -0.88 5.89 6.35
CA ASP A 101 -0.30 6.05 5.03
C ASP A 101 1.19 6.41 5.10
N CYS A 102 1.57 7.22 6.08
CA CYS A 102 2.98 7.52 6.32
C CYS A 102 3.76 6.28 6.77
N LEU A 103 3.13 5.39 7.51
CA LEU A 103 3.75 4.14 7.93
C LEU A 103 3.93 3.19 6.74
N ILE A 104 2.94 3.09 5.86
CA ILE A 104 3.07 2.33 4.61
C ILE A 104 4.23 2.87 3.77
N ALA A 105 4.31 4.19 3.62
CA ALA A 105 5.37 4.84 2.85
C ALA A 105 6.75 4.59 3.48
N ALA A 106 6.88 4.74 4.79
CA ALA A 106 8.13 4.50 5.50
C ALA A 106 8.60 3.05 5.34
N HIS A 107 7.68 2.10 5.42
CA HIS A 107 7.96 0.69 5.23
C HIS A 107 8.46 0.41 3.81
N ALA A 108 7.77 0.95 2.81
CA ALA A 108 8.17 0.83 1.41
C ALA A 108 9.57 1.43 1.17
N LEU A 109 9.84 2.59 1.76
CA LEU A 109 11.15 3.25 1.64
C LEU A 109 12.28 2.38 2.19
N ARG A 110 12.10 1.83 3.40
CA ARG A 110 13.13 0.99 4.02
C ARG A 110 13.42 -0.27 3.20
N LEU A 111 12.38 -0.88 2.63
CA LEU A 111 12.51 -2.12 1.87
C LEU A 111 12.79 -1.89 0.38
N ASN A 112 12.91 -0.63 -0.05
CA ASN A 112 13.09 -0.27 -1.47
C ASN A 112 12.01 -0.90 -2.37
N LEU A 113 10.77 -0.89 -1.90
CA LEU A 113 9.63 -1.37 -2.67
C LEU A 113 8.91 -0.19 -3.34
N PRO A 114 8.64 -0.26 -4.64
CA PRO A 114 7.72 0.68 -5.24
C PRO A 114 6.32 0.47 -4.67
N LEU A 115 5.58 1.55 -4.58
CA LEU A 115 4.23 1.56 -4.01
C LEU A 115 3.21 1.82 -5.12
N ARG A 116 2.20 0.97 -5.21
CA ARG A 116 1.04 1.21 -6.06
C ARG A 116 -0.10 1.71 -5.20
N ALA A 117 -0.53 2.96 -5.41
CA ALA A 117 -1.57 3.60 -4.61
C ALA A 117 -2.45 4.48 -5.50
N ILE A 118 -3.65 4.77 -5.03
CA ILE A 118 -4.56 5.71 -5.69
C ILE A 118 -4.58 7.04 -4.94
N ASP A 119 -4.42 7.00 -3.62
CA ASP A 119 -4.52 8.18 -2.77
C ASP A 119 -3.42 9.20 -3.08
N ARG A 120 -3.82 10.45 -3.34
CA ARG A 120 -2.91 11.56 -3.65
C ARG A 120 -1.97 11.92 -2.50
N ASP A 121 -2.27 11.50 -1.29
CA ASP A 121 -1.40 11.75 -0.14
C ASP A 121 -0.01 11.12 -0.36
N PHE A 122 0.08 10.02 -1.10
CA PHE A 122 1.36 9.42 -1.45
C PHE A 122 2.16 10.27 -2.44
N ASP A 123 1.49 10.97 -3.35
CA ASP A 123 2.18 11.92 -4.24
C ASP A 123 2.81 13.05 -3.41
N ALA A 124 2.10 13.55 -2.40
CA ALA A 124 2.64 14.54 -1.48
C ALA A 124 3.87 14.02 -0.74
N MET A 125 3.79 12.81 -0.21
CA MET A 125 4.91 12.18 0.50
C MET A 125 6.13 11.98 -0.41
N ALA A 126 5.89 11.66 -1.69
CA ALA A 126 6.96 11.47 -2.66
C ALA A 126 7.74 12.76 -2.95
N THR A 127 7.18 13.94 -2.65
CA THR A 127 7.91 15.21 -2.75
C THR A 127 8.86 15.42 -1.58
N GLN A 128 8.67 14.71 -0.47
CA GLN A 128 9.42 14.91 0.77
C GLN A 128 10.36 13.73 1.10
N ALA A 129 10.29 12.65 0.34
CA ALA A 129 11.11 11.46 0.55
C ALA A 129 11.27 10.74 -0.80
N PRO A 130 12.33 9.92 -0.98
CA PRO A 130 12.55 9.20 -2.24
C PRO A 130 11.63 7.97 -2.37
N LEU A 131 10.34 8.17 -2.19
CA LEU A 131 9.32 7.16 -2.35
C LEU A 131 9.08 6.91 -3.83
N GLU A 132 9.26 5.67 -4.26
CA GLU A 132 9.00 5.28 -5.63
C GLU A 132 7.52 4.91 -5.78
N LEU A 133 6.78 5.69 -6.56
CA LEU A 133 5.40 5.38 -6.87
C LEU A 133 5.33 4.64 -8.20
N PHE A 134 4.66 3.49 -8.17
CA PHE A 134 4.40 2.75 -9.40
C PHE A 134 3.39 3.53 -10.23
N LYS A 135 3.78 3.89 -11.44
CA LYS A 135 2.93 4.69 -12.33
C LYS A 135 2.26 3.80 -13.37
N ASP A 136 1.10 4.27 -13.84
CA ASP A 136 0.51 3.67 -15.02
C ASP A 136 1.47 3.83 -16.18
N VAL A 137 1.56 2.78 -17.01
CA VAL A 137 2.36 2.87 -18.22
C VAL A 137 1.68 3.92 -19.09
N GLY A 138 2.37 5.02 -19.32
CA GLY A 138 1.86 6.10 -20.14
C GLY A 138 1.59 5.60 -21.55
N VAL A 139 0.48 6.00 -22.07
CA VAL A 139 0.08 5.67 -23.44
C VAL A 139 0.33 6.87 -24.31
#